data_5c033f374e6ba3706a9fa9831e4654ff
#
_entry.id   5c033f374e6ba3706a9fa9831e4654ff
#
_cell.length_a   1.000
_cell.length_b   1.000
_cell.length_c   1.000
_cell.angle_alpha   90.00
_cell.angle_beta   90.00
_cell.angle_gamma   90.00
#
_symmetry.space_group_name_H-M   'P 1'
#
loop_
_entity.id
_entity.type
_entity.pdbx_description
1 polymer ?
#
loop_
_entity_poly.entity_id
_entity_poly.type
_entity_poly.pdbx_seq_one_letter_code
_entity_poly.pdbx_strand_id
1 'polypeptide(L)'
;MSMEYISLISQSATGLATLAVAVFLASQLRLQHKDSITGLGVGMTPALAELTEVMIKDSEFADIFLRGIEGDPNLSKLETHRFNLYLINYFTQAQEIWSYNSQSDKAKTYASTMINAGPGVLNWLDSIGKVVLQPGFFEFVRGFAEPQN
;
A
#
# COMPACT_ATOMS: atom_id res chain seq x y z
N MET A 1 -49.09 -38.36 -11.45
CA MET A 1 -47.73 -38.15 -11.00
C MET A 1 -47.73 -38.27 -9.48
N SER A 2 -46.95 -39.17 -8.93
CA SER A 2 -46.92 -39.33 -7.47
C SER A 2 -46.28 -38.12 -6.80
N MET A 3 -46.71 -37.77 -5.59
CA MET A 3 -46.16 -36.65 -4.79
C MET A 3 -44.64 -36.76 -4.59
N GLU A 4 -44.12 -37.96 -4.61
CA GLU A 4 -42.66 -38.24 -4.48
C GLU A 4 -41.86 -37.71 -5.67
N TYR A 5 -42.33 -37.83 -6.92
CA TYR A 5 -41.65 -37.27 -8.09
C TYR A 5 -41.65 -35.75 -8.08
N ILE A 6 -42.74 -35.12 -7.63
CA ILE A 6 -42.81 -33.66 -7.51
C ILE A 6 -41.78 -33.17 -6.46
N SER A 7 -41.71 -33.86 -5.31
CA SER A 7 -40.74 -33.53 -4.25
C SER A 7 -39.29 -33.67 -4.72
N LEU A 8 -38.99 -34.77 -5.45
CA LEU A 8 -37.63 -35.00 -5.97
C LEU A 8 -37.19 -33.93 -6.98
N ILE A 9 -38.12 -33.57 -7.90
CA ILE A 9 -37.86 -32.49 -8.88
C ILE A 9 -37.64 -31.16 -8.18
N SER A 10 -38.47 -30.83 -7.18
CA SER A 10 -38.33 -29.59 -6.43
C SER A 10 -37.00 -29.51 -5.66
N GLN A 11 -36.61 -30.60 -5.03
CA GLN A 11 -35.31 -30.68 -4.32
C GLN A 11 -34.12 -30.54 -5.29
N SER A 12 -34.19 -31.20 -6.44
CA SER A 12 -33.15 -31.10 -7.46
C SER A 12 -33.06 -29.68 -8.04
N ALA A 13 -34.16 -29.03 -8.31
CA ALA A 13 -34.22 -27.65 -8.79
C ALA A 13 -33.64 -26.67 -7.76
N THR A 14 -33.99 -26.86 -6.47
CA THR A 14 -33.46 -26.05 -5.39
C THR A 14 -31.92 -26.25 -5.25
N GLY A 15 -31.45 -27.49 -5.32
CA GLY A 15 -30.01 -27.79 -5.25
C GLY A 15 -29.23 -27.14 -6.41
N LEU A 16 -29.76 -27.22 -7.63
CA LEU A 16 -29.14 -26.57 -8.80
C LEU A 16 -29.14 -25.04 -8.68
N ALA A 17 -30.25 -24.45 -8.21
CA ALA A 17 -30.30 -23.00 -7.98
C ALA A 17 -29.27 -22.55 -6.92
N THR A 18 -29.15 -23.29 -5.82
CA THR A 18 -28.17 -23.00 -4.77
C THR A 18 -26.73 -23.09 -5.30
N LEU A 19 -26.44 -24.13 -6.09
CA LEU A 19 -25.13 -24.29 -6.72
C LEU A 19 -24.80 -23.12 -7.68
N ALA A 20 -25.77 -22.72 -8.49
CA ALA A 20 -25.60 -21.59 -9.41
C ALA A 20 -25.32 -20.28 -8.66
N VAL A 21 -26.03 -20.03 -7.56
CA VAL A 21 -25.78 -18.86 -6.70
C VAL A 21 -24.40 -18.94 -6.07
N ALA A 22 -23.97 -20.10 -5.56
CA ALA A 22 -22.67 -20.27 -4.98
C ALA A 22 -21.53 -20.01 -5.98
N VAL A 23 -21.64 -20.53 -7.21
CA VAL A 23 -20.68 -20.27 -8.30
C VAL A 23 -20.68 -18.80 -8.68
N PHE A 24 -21.85 -18.17 -8.78
CA PHE A 24 -21.97 -16.74 -9.06
C PHE A 24 -21.26 -15.90 -7.98
N LEU A 25 -21.55 -16.15 -6.69
CA LEU A 25 -20.90 -15.45 -5.58
C LEU A 25 -19.37 -15.66 -5.57
N ALA A 26 -18.90 -16.88 -5.81
CA ALA A 26 -17.48 -17.16 -5.92
C ALA A 26 -16.82 -16.38 -7.08
N SER A 27 -17.52 -16.25 -8.21
CA SER A 27 -17.04 -15.46 -9.35
C SER A 27 -17.00 -13.97 -9.04
N GLN A 28 -18.02 -13.44 -8.35
CA GLN A 28 -18.06 -12.04 -7.91
C GLN A 28 -16.94 -11.72 -6.93
N LEU A 29 -16.68 -12.59 -5.95
CA LEU A 29 -15.58 -12.43 -5.01
C LEU A 29 -14.22 -12.41 -5.72
N ARG A 30 -14.02 -13.29 -6.71
CA ARG A 30 -12.79 -13.29 -7.53
C ARG A 30 -12.65 -11.99 -8.33
N LEU A 31 -13.74 -11.49 -8.91
CA LEU A 31 -13.73 -10.25 -9.67
C LEU A 31 -13.41 -9.06 -8.76
N GLN A 32 -14.09 -8.93 -7.61
CA GLN A 32 -13.83 -7.90 -6.62
C GLN A 32 -12.36 -7.93 -6.11
N HIS A 33 -11.84 -9.14 -5.87
CA HIS A 33 -10.44 -9.30 -5.46
C HIS A 33 -9.47 -8.84 -6.57
N LYS A 34 -9.75 -9.21 -7.83
CA LYS A 34 -8.97 -8.78 -8.99
C LYS A 34 -9.05 -7.27 -9.20
N ASP A 35 -10.23 -6.67 -9.06
CA ASP A 35 -10.42 -5.22 -9.22
C ASP A 35 -9.72 -4.44 -8.09
N SER A 36 -9.75 -4.96 -6.87
CA SER A 36 -8.99 -4.41 -5.74
C SER A 36 -7.48 -4.44 -6.00
N ILE A 37 -6.93 -5.56 -6.49
CA ILE A 37 -5.52 -5.69 -6.85
C ILE A 37 -5.17 -4.78 -8.04
N THR A 38 -6.05 -4.69 -9.04
CA THR A 38 -5.84 -3.84 -10.22
C THR A 38 -5.90 -2.36 -9.84
N GLY A 39 -6.83 -1.98 -8.95
CA GLY A 39 -6.90 -0.61 -8.40
C GLY A 39 -5.63 -0.20 -7.66
N LEU A 40 -4.99 -1.14 -6.95
CA LEU A 40 -3.68 -0.93 -6.33
C LEU A 40 -2.53 -0.93 -7.36
N GLY A 41 -2.74 -1.53 -8.54
CA GLY A 41 -1.73 -1.65 -9.61
C GLY A 41 -1.67 -0.47 -10.60
N VAL A 42 -2.75 0.29 -10.76
CA VAL A 42 -2.89 1.35 -11.76
C VAL A 42 -3.01 2.71 -11.10
N GLY A 43 -1.92 3.48 -11.08
CA GLY A 43 -1.88 4.85 -10.55
C GLY A 43 -1.43 4.94 -9.08
N MET A 44 -1.34 6.16 -8.56
CA MET A 44 -1.11 6.42 -7.12
C MET A 44 -2.30 5.94 -6.31
N THR A 45 -2.04 5.34 -5.12
CA THR A 45 -3.14 5.12 -4.18
C THR A 45 -3.75 6.47 -3.79
N PRO A 46 -5.05 6.55 -3.47
CA PRO A 46 -5.65 7.80 -3.01
C PRO A 46 -4.85 8.44 -1.87
N ALA A 47 -4.38 7.65 -0.91
CA ALA A 47 -3.59 8.14 0.21
C ALA A 47 -2.22 8.74 -0.20
N LEU A 48 -1.53 8.16 -1.18
CA LEU A 48 -0.29 8.75 -1.73
C LEU A 48 -0.58 10.01 -2.56
N ALA A 49 -1.74 10.07 -3.24
CA ALA A 49 -2.18 11.28 -3.93
C ALA A 49 -2.43 12.42 -2.92
N GLU A 50 -3.08 12.15 -1.80
CA GLU A 50 -3.28 13.11 -0.72
C GLU A 50 -1.96 13.64 -0.14
N LEU A 51 -0.98 12.76 0.09
CA LEU A 51 0.36 13.16 0.55
C LEU A 51 1.06 14.07 -0.47
N THR A 52 0.90 13.79 -1.77
CA THR A 52 1.45 14.64 -2.83
C THR A 52 0.72 15.99 -2.87
N GLU A 53 -0.58 16.01 -2.66
CA GLU A 53 -1.39 17.23 -2.62
C GLU A 53 -0.97 18.17 -1.48
N VAL A 54 -0.64 17.62 -0.30
CA VAL A 54 -0.08 18.40 0.82
C VAL A 54 1.22 19.10 0.40
N MET A 55 2.12 18.38 -0.29
CA MET A 55 3.38 18.95 -0.78
C MET A 55 3.16 20.10 -1.79
N ILE A 56 2.12 20.01 -2.62
CA ILE A 56 1.83 21.03 -3.64
C ILE A 56 1.15 22.26 -3.03
N LYS A 57 0.27 22.06 -2.05
CA LYS A 57 -0.58 23.13 -1.49
C LYS A 57 0.03 23.86 -0.30
N ASP A 58 0.89 23.19 0.48
CA ASP A 58 1.53 23.74 1.67
C ASP A 58 3.02 24.00 1.38
N SER A 59 3.33 25.24 0.99
CA SER A 59 4.71 25.63 0.69
C SER A 59 5.62 25.61 1.92
N GLU A 60 5.08 25.83 3.13
CA GLU A 60 5.85 25.71 4.37
C GLU A 60 6.25 24.25 4.59
N PHE A 61 5.30 23.32 4.39
CA PHE A 61 5.63 21.91 4.52
C PHE A 61 6.58 21.43 3.42
N ALA A 62 6.45 21.94 2.20
CA ALA A 62 7.38 21.62 1.10
C ALA A 62 8.84 22.02 1.46
N ASP A 63 9.04 23.18 2.07
CA ASP A 63 10.35 23.60 2.58
C ASP A 63 10.88 22.66 3.68
N ILE A 64 10.04 22.34 4.66
CA ILE A 64 10.36 21.36 5.73
C ILE A 64 10.79 20.02 5.13
N PHE A 65 10.06 19.54 4.13
CA PHE A 65 10.34 18.27 3.50
C PHE A 65 11.68 18.29 2.75
N LEU A 66 11.95 19.34 1.97
CA LEU A 66 13.23 19.51 1.26
C LEU A 66 14.40 19.54 2.22
N ARG A 67 14.33 20.35 3.27
CA ARG A 67 15.36 20.39 4.33
C ARG A 67 15.49 19.06 5.07
N GLY A 68 14.36 18.38 5.29
CA GLY A 68 14.32 17.08 5.95
C GLY A 68 15.01 15.99 5.15
N ILE A 69 14.79 15.89 3.84
CA ILE A 69 15.49 14.92 2.98
C ILE A 69 16.99 15.18 2.87
N GLU A 70 17.42 16.44 2.94
CA GLU A 70 18.83 16.82 2.99
C GLU A 70 19.49 16.51 4.34
N GLY A 71 18.67 16.23 5.37
CA GLY A 71 19.17 15.95 6.72
C GLY A 71 19.58 17.20 7.49
N ASP A 72 18.92 18.35 7.26
CA ASP A 72 19.20 19.62 7.93
C ASP A 72 19.09 19.47 9.47
N PRO A 73 20.19 19.66 10.22
CA PRO A 73 20.19 19.53 11.68
C PRO A 73 19.44 20.68 12.38
N ASN A 74 19.07 21.74 11.66
CA ASN A 74 18.42 22.94 12.20
C ASN A 74 16.88 22.87 12.14
N LEU A 75 16.30 21.73 11.71
CA LEU A 75 14.86 21.54 11.81
C LEU A 75 14.41 21.64 13.27
N SER A 76 13.42 22.48 13.55
CA SER A 76 12.78 22.56 14.86
C SER A 76 12.13 21.21 15.21
N LYS A 77 11.78 21.02 16.48
CA LYS A 77 11.07 19.80 16.93
C LYS A 77 9.75 19.58 16.18
N LEU A 78 9.03 20.66 15.89
CA LEU A 78 7.76 20.57 15.17
C LEU A 78 7.98 20.18 13.71
N GLU A 79 8.96 20.81 13.03
CA GLU A 79 9.31 20.49 11.65
C GLU A 79 9.79 19.04 11.51
N THR A 80 10.69 18.61 12.41
CA THR A 80 11.14 17.21 12.47
C THR A 80 9.97 16.25 12.66
N HIS A 81 9.00 16.59 13.52
CA HIS A 81 7.82 15.77 13.74
C HIS A 81 6.94 15.70 12.48
N ARG A 82 6.70 16.83 11.80
CA ARG A 82 5.94 16.87 10.53
C ARG A 82 6.60 16.02 9.45
N PHE A 83 7.92 16.15 9.30
CA PHE A 83 8.71 15.34 8.37
C PHE A 83 8.61 13.83 8.68
N ASN A 84 8.78 13.46 9.95
CA ASN A 84 8.67 12.06 10.39
C ASN A 84 7.29 11.47 10.13
N LEU A 85 6.21 12.20 10.44
CA LEU A 85 4.84 11.76 10.18
C LEU A 85 4.58 11.55 8.68
N TYR A 86 5.11 12.43 7.84
CA TYR A 86 5.00 12.27 6.39
C TYR A 86 5.67 10.98 5.92
N LEU A 87 6.89 10.70 6.36
CA LEU A 87 7.62 9.48 5.99
C LEU A 87 6.94 8.22 6.54
N ILE A 88 6.41 8.26 7.76
CA ILE A 88 5.62 7.16 8.32
C ILE A 88 4.43 6.86 7.39
N ASN A 89 3.64 7.87 7.05
CA ASN A 89 2.48 7.70 6.17
C ASN A 89 2.90 7.18 4.80
N TYR A 90 3.92 7.77 4.18
CA TYR A 90 4.40 7.36 2.87
C TYR A 90 4.84 5.89 2.85
N PHE A 91 5.72 5.50 3.76
CA PHE A 91 6.23 4.12 3.80
C PHE A 91 5.18 3.11 4.26
N THR A 92 4.21 3.49 5.09
CA THR A 92 3.08 2.62 5.44
C THR A 92 2.24 2.32 4.20
N GLN A 93 1.95 3.30 3.35
CA GLN A 93 1.24 3.07 2.09
C GLN A 93 2.05 2.19 1.11
N ALA A 94 3.35 2.41 1.02
CA ALA A 94 4.24 1.57 0.21
C ALA A 94 4.29 0.13 0.75
N GLN A 95 4.30 -0.04 2.08
CA GLN A 95 4.26 -1.35 2.74
C GLN A 95 2.95 -2.10 2.48
N GLU A 96 1.82 -1.43 2.45
CA GLU A 96 0.54 -2.06 2.08
C GLU A 96 0.60 -2.63 0.66
N ILE A 97 1.12 -1.87 -0.31
CA ILE A 97 1.30 -2.35 -1.68
C ILE A 97 2.24 -3.57 -1.71
N TRP A 98 3.35 -3.49 -1.00
CA TRP A 98 4.33 -4.58 -0.89
C TRP A 98 3.73 -5.83 -0.22
N SER A 99 2.91 -5.67 0.79
CA SER A 99 2.26 -6.79 1.51
C SER A 99 1.28 -7.56 0.62
N TYR A 100 0.65 -6.89 -0.35
CA TYR A 100 -0.18 -7.55 -1.36
C TYR A 100 0.65 -8.33 -2.38
N ASN A 101 1.76 -7.75 -2.81
CA ASN A 101 2.68 -8.37 -3.77
C ASN A 101 4.10 -7.82 -3.57
N SER A 102 4.94 -8.60 -2.90
CA SER A 102 6.33 -8.23 -2.61
C SER A 102 7.21 -8.04 -3.85
N GLN A 103 6.77 -8.54 -5.02
CA GLN A 103 7.44 -8.35 -6.30
C GLN A 103 6.86 -7.20 -7.13
N SER A 104 5.92 -6.45 -6.58
CA SER A 104 5.28 -5.32 -7.25
C SER A 104 6.31 -4.27 -7.67
N ASP A 105 6.36 -3.96 -8.97
CA ASP A 105 7.22 -2.89 -9.49
C ASP A 105 6.83 -1.52 -8.92
N LYS A 106 5.56 -1.36 -8.56
CA LYS A 106 5.05 -0.17 -7.89
C LYS A 106 5.64 -0.02 -6.48
N ALA A 107 5.65 -1.09 -5.68
CA ALA A 107 6.28 -1.08 -4.36
C ALA A 107 7.78 -0.77 -4.46
N LYS A 108 8.47 -1.37 -5.45
CA LYS A 108 9.88 -1.09 -5.74
C LYS A 108 10.10 0.38 -6.08
N THR A 109 9.28 0.92 -6.98
CA THR A 109 9.39 2.32 -7.42
C THR A 109 9.20 3.28 -6.25
N TYR A 110 8.15 3.10 -5.43
CA TYR A 110 7.92 3.97 -4.28
C TYR A 110 9.04 3.87 -3.24
N ALA A 111 9.45 2.66 -2.90
CA ALA A 111 10.53 2.44 -1.94
C ALA A 111 11.85 3.07 -2.44
N SER A 112 12.26 2.77 -3.68
CA SER A 112 13.53 3.26 -4.23
C SER A 112 13.52 4.77 -4.45
N THR A 113 12.42 5.36 -4.92
CA THR A 113 12.33 6.80 -5.13
C THR A 113 12.48 7.56 -3.83
N MET A 114 11.77 7.15 -2.78
CA MET A 114 11.83 7.87 -1.50
C MET A 114 13.15 7.65 -0.77
N ILE A 115 13.69 6.43 -0.73
CA ILE A 115 14.94 6.16 -0.01
C ILE A 115 16.14 6.86 -0.64
N ASN A 116 16.11 7.09 -1.95
CA ASN A 116 17.16 7.79 -2.67
C ASN A 116 16.90 9.31 -2.78
N ALA A 117 15.86 9.84 -2.16
CA ALA A 117 15.58 11.27 -2.15
C ALA A 117 16.65 12.09 -1.43
N GLY A 118 17.26 11.52 -0.37
CA GLY A 118 18.36 12.16 0.31
C GLY A 118 18.76 11.50 1.64
N PRO A 119 19.87 11.94 2.24
CA PRO A 119 20.45 11.32 3.43
C PRO A 119 19.52 11.38 4.66
N GLY A 120 18.64 12.38 4.74
CA GLY A 120 17.69 12.49 5.85
C GLY A 120 16.67 11.35 5.87
N VAL A 121 16.31 10.80 4.70
CA VAL A 121 15.40 9.64 4.63
C VAL A 121 16.13 8.37 5.09
N LEU A 122 17.41 8.21 4.76
CA LEU A 122 18.22 7.10 5.25
C LEU A 122 18.37 7.15 6.78
N ASN A 123 18.67 8.33 7.33
CA ASN A 123 18.74 8.54 8.77
C ASN A 123 17.40 8.22 9.46
N TRP A 124 16.29 8.62 8.84
CA TRP A 124 14.95 8.28 9.32
C TRP A 124 14.70 6.77 9.27
N LEU A 125 15.06 6.10 8.18
CA LEU A 125 14.90 4.65 8.04
C LEU A 125 15.64 3.92 9.16
N ASP A 126 16.90 4.28 9.43
CA ASP A 126 17.74 3.64 10.44
C ASP A 126 17.34 3.95 11.88
N SER A 127 16.62 5.02 12.12
CA SER A 127 16.13 5.43 13.45
C SER A 127 14.69 5.04 13.70
N ILE A 128 13.76 5.63 12.98
CA ILE A 128 12.31 5.46 13.16
C ILE A 128 11.77 4.31 12.31
N GLY A 129 12.19 4.22 11.05
CA GLY A 129 11.71 3.24 10.09
C GLY A 129 11.85 1.80 10.59
N LYS A 130 12.98 1.45 11.19
CA LYS A 130 13.24 0.11 11.77
C LYS A 130 12.27 -0.27 12.91
N VAL A 131 11.60 0.71 13.53
CA VAL A 131 10.67 0.49 14.64
C VAL A 131 9.24 0.42 14.14
N VAL A 132 8.88 1.24 13.13
CA VAL A 132 7.49 1.39 12.67
C VAL A 132 7.14 0.50 11.48
N LEU A 133 8.14 0.10 10.67
CA LEU A 133 7.92 -0.74 9.50
C LEU A 133 8.01 -2.23 9.87
N GLN A 134 7.28 -3.08 9.13
CA GLN A 134 7.43 -4.52 9.25
C GLN A 134 8.86 -4.94 8.89
N PRO A 135 9.48 -5.88 9.62
CA PRO A 135 10.88 -6.28 9.38
C PRO A 135 11.18 -6.64 7.93
N GLY A 136 10.30 -7.42 7.27
CA GLY A 136 10.49 -7.80 5.87
C GLY A 136 10.41 -6.62 4.89
N PHE A 137 9.56 -5.64 5.16
CA PHE A 137 9.48 -4.43 4.35
C PHE A 137 10.65 -3.47 4.63
N PHE A 138 11.08 -3.36 5.88
CA PHE A 138 12.28 -2.60 6.24
C PHE A 138 13.51 -3.10 5.45
N GLU A 139 13.77 -4.41 5.44
CA GLU A 139 14.89 -5.00 4.68
C GLU A 139 14.72 -4.77 3.17
N PHE A 140 13.49 -4.89 2.66
CA PHE A 140 13.19 -4.59 1.27
C PHE A 140 13.54 -3.14 0.90
N VAL A 141 13.14 -2.14 1.70
CA VAL A 141 13.46 -0.72 1.47
C VAL A 141 14.96 -0.49 1.59
N ARG A 142 15.60 -1.08 2.61
CA ARG A 142 17.03 -0.92 2.86
C ARG A 142 17.89 -1.44 1.70
N GLY A 143 17.44 -2.49 1.02
CA GLY A 143 18.11 -3.02 -0.16
C GLY A 143 18.23 -2.02 -1.32
N PHE A 144 17.42 -0.96 -1.37
CA PHE A 144 17.55 0.12 -2.35
C PHE A 144 18.50 1.25 -1.91
N ALA A 145 18.85 1.29 -0.63
CA ALA A 145 19.79 2.26 -0.08
C ALA A 145 21.26 1.87 -0.30
N GLU A 146 21.52 0.62 -0.63
CA GLU A 146 22.88 0.14 -0.90
C GLU A 146 23.23 0.45 -2.37
N PRO A 147 24.44 0.98 -2.65
CA PRO A 147 24.86 1.20 -4.02
C PRO A 147 24.84 -0.13 -4.78
N GLN A 148 24.08 -0.18 -5.84
CA GLN A 148 24.09 -1.31 -6.77
C GLN A 148 25.46 -1.33 -7.45
N ASN A 149 26.33 -2.24 -7.01
CA ASN A 149 27.63 -2.51 -7.63
C ASN A 149 27.45 -3.19 -9.01
#